data_41b2a30dde35b01a867926a4eae9bab0
#
_entry.id   41b2a30dde35b01a867926a4eae9bab0
#
_cell.length_a   1.000
_cell.length_b   1.000
_cell.length_c   1.000
_cell.angle_alpha   90.00
_cell.angle_beta   90.00
_cell.angle_gamma   90.00
#
_symmetry.space_group_name_H-M   'P 1'
#
loop_
_entity.id
_entity.type
_entity.pdbx_description
1 polymer ?
#
loop_
_entity_poly.entity_id
_entity_poly.type
_entity_poly.pdbx_seq_one_letter_code
_entity_poly.pdbx_strand_id
1 'polypeptide(L)'
;MTDKDYDRLSEWVNEGTGVLIPYNQLAQDLTDTAKAGQIVAMLEMTDRDLKFHRCYMSLISFIYDQLPSRFHKRLAKKHFYRYLKHLKGQFDIIARFGDIILVEYESIAFGRMSEHTFRDYIRNQLPWIYTDVIGKYYKIGGWRYNRKINNIEDQYKKFLSKL
;
A
#
# COMPACT_ATOMS: atom_id res chain seq x y z
N MET A 1 -0.43 6.75 -4.56
CA MET A 1 -1.56 6.63 -5.48
C MET A 1 -2.82 6.46 -4.65
N THR A 2 -3.82 7.28 -4.84
CA THR A 2 -5.14 7.19 -4.19
C THR A 2 -6.05 6.29 -5.04
N ASP A 3 -7.20 5.83 -4.50
CA ASP A 3 -8.19 5.08 -5.30
C ASP A 3 -8.60 5.84 -6.59
N LYS A 4 -8.57 7.17 -6.57
CA LYS A 4 -8.83 8.02 -7.74
C LYS A 4 -7.72 7.98 -8.79
N ASP A 5 -6.50 7.57 -8.42
CA ASP A 5 -5.39 7.48 -9.36
C ASP A 5 -5.47 6.19 -10.19
N TYR A 6 -6.15 5.13 -9.68
CA TYR A 6 -6.40 3.90 -10.42
C TYR A 6 -7.45 4.06 -11.52
N ASP A 7 -8.47 4.88 -11.30
CA ASP A 7 -9.48 5.19 -12.33
C ASP A 7 -8.90 5.96 -13.53
N ARG A 8 -7.63 6.38 -13.43
CA ARG A 8 -6.89 7.10 -14.48
C ARG A 8 -5.78 6.27 -15.15
N LEU A 9 -5.65 4.98 -14.82
CA LEU A 9 -4.68 4.13 -15.49
C LEU A 9 -5.23 3.62 -16.81
N SER A 10 -4.43 3.80 -17.87
CA SER A 10 -4.69 3.11 -19.13
C SER A 10 -4.36 1.63 -18.99
N GLU A 11 -5.30 0.76 -19.34
CA GLU A 11 -5.16 -0.68 -19.28
C GLU A 11 -4.99 -1.25 -20.68
N TRP A 12 -4.01 -2.16 -20.83
CA TRP A 12 -3.66 -2.79 -22.08
C TRP A 12 -3.58 -4.30 -21.89
N VAL A 13 -4.06 -5.05 -22.85
CA VAL A 13 -4.01 -6.52 -22.84
C VAL A 13 -3.12 -7.04 -23.95
N ASN A 14 -2.33 -8.09 -23.65
CA ASN A 14 -1.60 -8.85 -24.65
C ASN A 14 -2.35 -10.17 -24.91
N GLU A 15 -2.96 -10.30 -26.07
CA GLU A 15 -3.69 -11.52 -26.47
C GLU A 15 -2.77 -12.63 -27.03
N GLY A 16 -1.49 -12.60 -26.69
CA GLY A 16 -0.52 -13.61 -27.11
C GLY A 16 0.11 -13.33 -28.49
N THR A 17 -0.23 -12.22 -29.12
CA THR A 17 0.30 -11.83 -30.44
C THR A 17 1.57 -10.97 -30.34
N GLY A 18 2.00 -10.59 -29.14
CA GLY A 18 3.06 -9.61 -28.89
C GLY A 18 2.61 -8.16 -29.11
N VAL A 19 1.36 -7.92 -29.46
CA VAL A 19 0.77 -6.60 -29.62
C VAL A 19 -0.06 -6.28 -28.39
N LEU A 20 0.09 -5.06 -27.84
CA LEU A 20 -0.73 -4.57 -26.74
C LEU A 20 -1.95 -3.88 -27.31
N ILE A 21 -3.12 -4.34 -26.89
CA ILE A 21 -4.43 -3.81 -27.29
C ILE A 21 -5.03 -2.99 -26.13
N PRO A 22 -5.54 -1.76 -26.39
CA PRO A 22 -6.16 -0.97 -25.33
C PRO A 22 -7.40 -1.68 -24.77
N TYR A 23 -7.46 -1.81 -23.43
CA TYR A 23 -8.51 -2.53 -22.73
C TYR A 23 -9.57 -1.60 -22.11
N ASN A 24 -9.20 -0.36 -21.79
CA ASN A 24 -10.13 0.63 -21.27
C ASN A 24 -10.16 1.91 -22.14
N GLN A 25 -11.15 2.77 -21.89
CA GLN A 25 -11.34 4.00 -22.67
C GLN A 25 -10.10 4.92 -22.61
N LEU A 26 -9.43 5.00 -21.46
CA LEU A 26 -8.23 5.84 -21.32
C LEU A 26 -7.06 5.32 -22.17
N ALA A 27 -6.92 3.99 -22.31
CA ALA A 27 -5.91 3.39 -23.19
C ALA A 27 -6.26 3.65 -24.65
N GLN A 28 -7.54 3.60 -25.03
CA GLN A 28 -8.02 3.93 -26.35
C GLN A 28 -7.74 5.40 -26.70
N ASP A 29 -8.07 6.33 -25.81
CA ASP A 29 -7.82 7.76 -26.00
C ASP A 29 -6.32 8.05 -26.16
N LEU A 30 -5.44 7.35 -25.43
CA LEU A 30 -3.98 7.44 -25.60
C LEU A 30 -3.55 6.94 -26.99
N THR A 31 -4.13 5.83 -27.47
CA THR A 31 -3.84 5.30 -28.81
C THR A 31 -4.23 6.29 -29.88
N ASP A 32 -5.43 6.86 -29.77
CA ASP A 32 -5.99 7.78 -30.75
C ASP A 32 -5.26 9.13 -30.79
N THR A 33 -4.66 9.54 -29.68
CA THR A 33 -3.92 10.80 -29.56
C THR A 33 -2.41 10.68 -29.76
N ALA A 34 -1.86 9.45 -29.71
CA ALA A 34 -0.43 9.22 -29.85
C ALA A 34 0.04 9.55 -31.29
N LYS A 35 1.13 10.33 -31.37
CA LYS A 35 1.76 10.66 -32.67
C LYS A 35 2.72 9.56 -33.10
N ALA A 36 2.87 9.37 -34.40
CA ALA A 36 3.86 8.46 -34.96
C ALA A 36 5.25 8.76 -34.37
N GLY A 37 5.92 7.74 -33.81
CA GLY A 37 7.24 7.88 -33.18
C GLY A 37 7.21 8.36 -31.73
N GLN A 38 6.03 8.59 -31.13
CA GLN A 38 5.92 8.90 -29.71
C GLN A 38 6.23 7.67 -28.88
N ILE A 39 7.13 7.82 -27.90
CA ILE A 39 7.43 6.77 -26.92
C ILE A 39 6.42 6.87 -25.79
N VAL A 40 5.63 5.80 -25.57
CA VAL A 40 4.75 5.66 -24.42
C VAL A 40 5.39 4.65 -23.47
N ALA A 41 5.75 5.09 -22.28
CA ALA A 41 6.24 4.19 -21.24
C ALA A 41 5.05 3.45 -20.64
N MET A 42 4.99 2.14 -20.82
CA MET A 42 4.01 1.26 -20.20
C MET A 42 4.60 0.57 -18.99
N LEU A 43 3.88 0.53 -17.90
CA LEU A 43 4.24 -0.26 -16.73
C LEU A 43 3.48 -1.59 -16.81
N GLU A 44 4.21 -2.70 -16.87
CA GLU A 44 3.59 -4.02 -16.74
C GLU A 44 2.95 -4.12 -15.35
N MET A 45 1.64 -4.19 -15.31
CA MET A 45 0.92 -4.47 -14.08
C MET A 45 0.93 -6.00 -13.88
N THR A 46 1.75 -6.45 -12.92
CA THR A 46 1.64 -7.84 -12.46
C THR A 46 0.23 -8.11 -11.97
N ASP A 47 -0.28 -9.35 -12.17
CA ASP A 47 -1.61 -9.84 -11.73
C ASP A 47 -1.78 -9.74 -10.20
N ARG A 48 -1.77 -8.53 -9.70
CA ARG A 48 -1.93 -8.26 -8.28
C ARG A 48 -3.39 -8.13 -7.96
N ASP A 49 -3.87 -8.89 -7.01
CA ASP A 49 -5.26 -8.82 -6.56
C ASP A 49 -5.56 -7.43 -5.95
N LEU A 50 -6.30 -6.62 -6.74
CA LEU A 50 -6.77 -5.30 -6.32
C LEU A 50 -7.62 -5.37 -5.04
N LYS A 51 -8.41 -6.45 -4.87
CA LYS A 51 -9.21 -6.66 -3.68
C LYS A 51 -8.29 -6.86 -2.47
N PHE A 52 -7.23 -7.65 -2.64
CA PHE A 52 -6.25 -7.89 -1.58
C PHE A 52 -5.54 -6.59 -1.17
N HIS A 53 -5.15 -5.76 -2.13
CA HIS A 53 -4.54 -4.46 -1.84
C HIS A 53 -5.49 -3.53 -1.08
N ARG A 54 -6.74 -3.39 -1.54
CA ARG A 54 -7.77 -2.56 -0.88
C ARG A 54 -8.05 -3.02 0.54
N CYS A 55 -8.13 -4.31 0.73
CA CYS A 55 -8.33 -4.90 2.03
C CYS A 55 -7.13 -4.65 2.97
N TYR A 56 -5.90 -4.70 2.46
CA TYR A 56 -4.71 -4.34 3.25
C TYR A 56 -4.76 -2.87 3.68
N MET A 57 -5.10 -1.95 2.79
CA MET A 57 -5.23 -0.54 3.15
C MET A 57 -6.35 -0.30 4.18
N SER A 58 -7.44 -1.06 4.09
CA SER A 58 -8.51 -1.07 5.10
C SER A 58 -8.02 -1.60 6.45
N LEU A 59 -7.18 -2.64 6.45
CA LEU A 59 -6.57 -3.17 7.66
C LEU A 59 -5.64 -2.14 8.32
N ILE A 60 -4.79 -1.47 7.55
CA ILE A 60 -3.93 -0.39 8.06
C ILE A 60 -4.77 0.74 8.69
N SER A 61 -5.87 1.11 8.03
CA SER A 61 -6.84 2.08 8.56
C SER A 61 -7.46 1.61 9.88
N PHE A 62 -7.84 0.34 9.98
CA PHE A 62 -8.37 -0.24 11.21
C PHE A 62 -7.33 -0.30 12.33
N ILE A 63 -6.08 -0.63 12.03
CA ILE A 63 -4.96 -0.60 12.98
C ILE A 63 -4.78 0.81 13.57
N TYR A 64 -4.84 1.84 12.73
CA TYR A 64 -4.80 3.22 13.21
C TYR A 64 -5.88 3.48 14.28
N ASP A 65 -7.11 3.01 14.06
CA ASP A 65 -8.23 3.19 14.99
C ASP A 65 -8.05 2.43 16.32
N GLN A 66 -7.14 1.43 16.39
CA GLN A 66 -6.76 0.77 17.64
C GLN A 66 -5.78 1.60 18.49
N LEU A 67 -5.17 2.63 17.95
CA LEU A 67 -4.22 3.49 18.66
C LEU A 67 -4.96 4.48 19.60
N PRO A 68 -4.30 4.96 20.67
CA PRO A 68 -4.93 5.87 21.61
C PRO A 68 -5.14 7.27 21.05
N SER A 69 -6.11 8.01 21.57
CA SER A 69 -6.47 9.38 21.16
C SER A 69 -5.27 10.34 21.13
N ARG A 70 -4.29 10.16 22.04
CA ARG A 70 -3.05 10.96 22.04
C ARG A 70 -2.21 10.79 20.77
N PHE A 71 -2.30 9.62 20.12
CA PHE A 71 -1.65 9.37 18.83
C PHE A 71 -2.40 10.10 17.71
N HIS A 72 -3.73 9.98 17.69
CA HIS A 72 -4.58 10.63 16.68
C HIS A 72 -4.43 12.16 16.65
N LYS A 73 -4.14 12.78 17.81
CA LYS A 73 -3.86 14.22 17.89
C LYS A 73 -2.55 14.63 17.21
N ARG A 74 -1.60 13.71 17.04
CA ARG A 74 -0.26 13.98 16.50
C ARG A 74 -0.12 13.58 15.03
N LEU A 75 -0.89 12.60 14.58
CA LEU A 75 -0.80 12.05 13.23
C LEU A 75 -2.20 11.79 12.67
N ALA A 76 -2.51 12.41 11.54
CA ALA A 76 -3.77 12.15 10.85
C ALA A 76 -3.74 10.78 10.13
N LYS A 77 -4.90 10.12 10.06
CA LYS A 77 -5.07 8.77 9.49
C LYS A 77 -4.48 8.62 8.09
N LYS A 78 -4.65 9.63 7.23
CA LYS A 78 -4.11 9.65 5.86
C LYS A 78 -2.58 9.54 5.77
N HIS A 79 -1.86 9.86 6.84
CA HIS A 79 -0.40 9.79 6.90
C HIS A 79 0.12 8.54 7.61
N PHE A 80 -0.77 7.74 8.21
CA PHE A 80 -0.37 6.62 9.04
C PHE A 80 0.44 5.57 8.29
N TYR A 81 0.06 5.26 7.05
CA TYR A 81 0.81 4.30 6.23
C TYR A 81 2.25 4.78 5.96
N ARG A 82 2.45 6.05 5.63
CA ARG A 82 3.80 6.64 5.46
C ARG A 82 4.60 6.61 6.77
N TYR A 83 3.94 6.86 7.89
CA TYR A 83 4.55 6.76 9.21
C TYR A 83 5.04 5.34 9.51
N LEU A 84 4.28 4.29 9.19
CA LEU A 84 4.71 2.90 9.33
C LEU A 84 5.95 2.61 8.48
N LYS A 85 5.98 3.05 7.24
CA LYS A 85 7.17 2.92 6.37
C LYS A 85 8.38 3.64 6.96
N HIS A 86 8.19 4.85 7.46
CA HIS A 86 9.25 5.63 8.08
C HIS A 86 9.84 4.91 9.29
N LEU A 87 9.00 4.41 10.19
CA LEU A 87 9.44 3.66 11.37
C LEU A 87 10.20 2.38 11.02
N LYS A 88 9.87 1.75 9.91
CA LYS A 88 10.51 0.50 9.45
C LYS A 88 11.75 0.75 8.60
N GLY A 89 12.11 2.02 8.34
CA GLY A 89 13.25 2.37 7.49
C GLY A 89 13.03 2.08 6.01
N GLN A 90 11.78 1.98 5.55
CA GLN A 90 11.41 1.71 4.16
C GLN A 90 11.35 3.01 3.34
N PHE A 91 12.49 3.67 3.24
CA PHE A 91 12.65 4.90 2.48
C PHE A 91 14.11 5.10 2.07
N ASP A 92 14.31 5.77 0.96
CA ASP A 92 15.59 6.26 0.49
C ASP A 92 15.76 7.75 0.84
N ILE A 93 16.96 8.15 1.23
CA ILE A 93 17.28 9.55 1.43
C ILE A 93 17.69 10.12 0.07
N ILE A 94 16.85 11.02 -0.47
CA ILE A 94 17.10 11.66 -1.76
C ILE A 94 18.10 12.81 -1.60
N ALA A 95 17.94 13.62 -0.53
CA ALA A 95 18.79 14.78 -0.29
C ALA A 95 18.82 15.18 1.20
N ARG A 96 19.86 15.91 1.58
CA ARG A 96 20.01 16.53 2.90
C ARG A 96 20.35 18.01 2.74
N PHE A 97 19.60 18.86 3.43
CA PHE A 97 19.80 20.32 3.46
C PHE A 97 19.86 20.77 4.93
N GLY A 98 21.04 20.75 5.53
CA GLY A 98 21.19 20.94 6.97
C GLY A 98 20.42 19.87 7.76
N ASP A 99 19.49 20.28 8.60
CA ASP A 99 18.62 19.38 9.39
C ASP A 99 17.43 18.82 8.64
N ILE A 100 17.20 19.28 7.41
CA ILE A 100 16.09 18.82 6.57
C ILE A 100 16.55 17.60 5.78
N ILE A 101 15.81 16.50 5.93
CA ILE A 101 16.03 15.25 5.19
C ILE A 101 14.84 15.04 4.25
N LEU A 102 15.14 15.02 2.94
CA LEU A 102 14.16 14.64 1.93
C LEU A 102 14.22 13.14 1.71
N VAL A 103 13.07 12.46 1.85
CA VAL A 103 12.98 11.01 1.73
C VAL A 103 11.95 10.61 0.67
N GLU A 104 12.26 9.54 -0.06
CA GLU A 104 11.33 8.82 -0.91
C GLU A 104 10.98 7.49 -0.25
N TYR A 105 9.69 7.20 -0.09
CA TYR A 105 9.25 5.94 0.50
C TYR A 105 9.15 4.85 -0.56
N GLU A 106 9.66 3.66 -0.23
CA GLU A 106 9.47 2.48 -1.06
C GLU A 106 8.00 2.33 -1.46
N SER A 107 7.76 2.07 -2.73
CA SER A 107 6.39 1.89 -3.23
C SER A 107 5.97 0.43 -3.13
N ILE A 108 4.80 0.19 -2.54
CA ILE A 108 4.08 -1.09 -2.68
C ILE A 108 3.12 -1.05 -3.87
N ALA A 109 3.30 -0.06 -4.76
CA ALA A 109 2.43 0.10 -5.92
C ALA A 109 2.44 -1.15 -6.80
N PHE A 110 1.34 -1.35 -7.51
CA PHE A 110 1.25 -2.34 -8.58
C PHE A 110 2.44 -2.17 -9.55
N GLY A 111 2.99 -3.28 -10.03
CA GLY A 111 4.13 -3.28 -10.94
C GLY A 111 5.52 -3.29 -10.29
N ARG A 112 5.64 -3.00 -8.98
CA ARG A 112 6.94 -3.06 -8.27
C ARG A 112 7.07 -4.26 -7.32
N MET A 113 5.97 -4.94 -7.03
CA MET A 113 5.96 -6.07 -6.09
C MET A 113 4.95 -7.11 -6.56
N SER A 114 5.37 -8.38 -6.69
CA SER A 114 4.48 -9.48 -7.03
C SER A 114 3.44 -9.73 -5.93
N GLU A 115 2.34 -10.41 -6.26
CA GLU A 115 1.32 -10.79 -5.27
C GLU A 115 1.90 -11.60 -4.12
N HIS A 116 2.77 -12.58 -4.43
CA HIS A 116 3.44 -13.40 -3.40
C HIS A 116 4.29 -12.55 -2.46
N THR A 117 5.15 -11.70 -3.02
CA THR A 117 6.01 -10.78 -2.24
C THR A 117 5.18 -9.84 -1.38
N PHE A 118 4.02 -9.38 -1.88
CA PHE A 118 3.13 -8.52 -1.12
C PHE A 118 2.45 -9.24 0.05
N ARG A 119 2.04 -10.50 -0.14
CA ARG A 119 1.48 -11.31 0.94
C ARG A 119 2.50 -11.57 2.05
N ASP A 120 3.74 -11.86 1.68
CA ASP A 120 4.84 -12.03 2.63
C ASP A 120 5.19 -10.72 3.33
N TYR A 121 5.17 -9.60 2.61
CA TYR A 121 5.32 -8.27 3.20
C TYR A 121 4.29 -8.04 4.32
N ILE A 122 3.01 -8.33 4.08
CA ILE A 122 1.97 -8.16 5.09
C ILE A 122 2.18 -9.09 6.28
N ARG A 123 2.47 -10.38 6.04
CA ARG A 123 2.74 -11.36 7.09
C ARG A 123 3.88 -10.92 8.01
N ASN A 124 4.93 -10.34 7.44
CA ASN A 124 6.08 -9.86 8.20
C ASN A 124 5.82 -8.50 8.88
N GLN A 125 4.90 -7.71 8.36
CA GLN A 125 4.60 -6.40 8.90
C GLN A 125 3.70 -6.46 10.14
N LEU A 126 2.75 -7.39 10.19
CA LEU A 126 1.79 -7.47 11.29
C LEU A 126 2.44 -7.74 12.65
N PRO A 127 3.33 -8.74 12.84
CA PRO A 127 4.01 -8.97 14.12
C PRO A 127 4.81 -7.74 14.57
N TRP A 128 5.50 -7.09 13.65
CA TRP A 128 6.23 -5.86 13.95
C TRP A 128 5.29 -4.71 14.39
N ILE A 129 4.13 -4.54 13.74
CA ILE A 129 3.13 -3.55 14.17
C ILE A 129 2.67 -3.86 15.60
N TYR A 130 2.48 -5.13 15.96
CA TYR A 130 2.03 -5.51 17.30
C TYR A 130 3.05 -5.11 18.36
N THR A 131 4.34 -5.37 18.13
CA THR A 131 5.40 -5.06 19.11
C THR A 131 5.79 -3.59 19.09
N ASP A 132 6.15 -3.07 17.92
CA ASP A 132 6.81 -1.77 17.79
C ASP A 132 5.86 -0.58 17.65
N VAL A 133 4.62 -0.83 17.25
CA VAL A 133 3.62 0.23 17.11
C VAL A 133 2.60 0.17 18.24
N ILE A 134 1.87 -0.94 18.39
CA ILE A 134 0.85 -1.10 19.44
C ILE A 134 1.52 -1.22 20.83
N GLY A 135 2.61 -1.99 20.93
CA GLY A 135 3.34 -2.21 22.17
C GLY A 135 3.92 -0.93 22.79
N LYS A 136 4.20 0.11 22.01
CA LYS A 136 4.63 1.43 22.53
C LYS A 136 3.55 2.13 23.37
N TYR A 137 2.29 1.79 23.15
CA TYR A 137 1.16 2.46 23.81
C TYR A 137 0.45 1.60 24.84
N TYR A 138 0.56 0.29 24.73
CA TYR A 138 -0.08 -0.68 25.60
C TYR A 138 0.96 -1.67 26.11
N LYS A 139 0.89 -2.03 27.41
CA LYS A 139 1.79 -3.03 28.02
C LYS A 139 1.62 -4.35 27.27
N ILE A 140 2.69 -4.83 26.64
CA ILE A 140 2.72 -6.12 25.92
C ILE A 140 2.28 -7.23 26.89
N GLY A 141 1.38 -8.11 26.43
CA GLY A 141 0.78 -9.18 27.23
C GLY A 141 -0.33 -8.71 28.19
N GLY A 142 -0.54 -7.40 28.34
CA GLY A 142 -1.64 -6.88 29.15
C GLY A 142 -3.00 -7.01 28.45
N TRP A 143 -4.11 -7.04 29.23
CA TRP A 143 -5.46 -7.27 28.68
C TRP A 143 -5.85 -6.27 27.57
N ARG A 144 -5.45 -5.00 27.68
CA ARG A 144 -5.74 -3.98 26.67
C ARG A 144 -4.96 -4.25 25.39
N TYR A 145 -3.71 -4.62 25.51
CA TYR A 145 -2.85 -5.01 24.39
C TYR A 145 -3.46 -6.22 23.66
N ASN A 146 -3.72 -7.31 24.40
CA ASN A 146 -4.28 -8.54 23.83
C ASN A 146 -5.61 -8.29 23.12
N ARG A 147 -6.50 -7.48 23.71
CA ARG A 147 -7.77 -7.10 23.08
C ARG A 147 -7.54 -6.38 21.75
N LYS A 148 -6.53 -5.48 21.65
CA LYS A 148 -6.23 -4.77 20.41
C LYS A 148 -5.70 -5.72 19.33
N ILE A 149 -4.78 -6.61 19.72
CA ILE A 149 -4.23 -7.61 18.79
C ILE A 149 -5.33 -8.55 18.30
N ASN A 150 -6.14 -9.09 19.18
CA ASN A 150 -7.26 -9.98 18.80
C ASN A 150 -8.21 -9.27 17.81
N ASN A 151 -8.55 -8.01 18.04
CA ASN A 151 -9.39 -7.25 17.11
C ASN A 151 -8.75 -7.11 15.72
N ILE A 152 -7.43 -6.89 15.66
CA ILE A 152 -6.69 -6.77 14.39
C ILE A 152 -6.63 -8.13 13.69
N GLU A 153 -6.35 -9.20 14.42
CA GLU A 153 -6.34 -10.57 13.90
C GLU A 153 -7.70 -10.98 13.34
N ASP A 154 -8.78 -10.69 14.06
CA ASP A 154 -10.13 -10.98 13.60
C ASP A 154 -10.50 -10.19 12.36
N GLN A 155 -10.08 -8.93 12.29
CA GLN A 155 -10.23 -8.13 11.06
C GLN A 155 -9.43 -8.69 9.90
N TYR A 156 -8.21 -9.15 10.17
CA TYR A 156 -7.36 -9.78 9.15
C TYR A 156 -7.95 -11.10 8.62
N LYS A 157 -8.49 -11.94 9.51
CA LYS A 157 -9.21 -13.16 9.12
C LYS A 157 -10.44 -12.87 8.28
N LYS A 158 -11.26 -11.88 8.67
CA LYS A 158 -12.41 -11.42 7.87
C LYS A 158 -12.00 -10.90 6.51
N PHE A 159 -10.83 -10.32 6.43
CA PHE A 159 -10.23 -9.86 5.21
C PHE A 159 -9.85 -11.03 4.31
N LEU A 160 -9.13 -12.04 4.84
CA LEU A 160 -8.73 -13.22 4.08
C LEU A 160 -9.93 -14.05 3.59
N SER A 161 -11.05 -14.06 4.34
CA SER A 161 -12.26 -14.80 3.95
C SER A 161 -13.06 -14.16 2.81
N LYS A 162 -12.71 -12.95 2.37
CA LYS A 162 -13.35 -12.22 1.25
C LYS A 162 -12.58 -12.32 -0.06
N LEU A 163 -11.42 -12.94 -0.02
CA LEU A 163 -10.55 -13.19 -1.17
C LEU A 163 -10.87 -14.53 -1.81
#